data_7b9521fd4a591eb1d80773a83988c3f9
#
_entry.id   7b9521fd4a591eb1d80773a83988c3f9
#
_cell.length_a   1.000
_cell.length_b   1.000
_cell.length_c   1.000
_cell.angle_alpha   90.00
_cell.angle_beta   90.00
_cell.angle_gamma   90.00
#
_symmetry.space_group_name_H-M   'P 1'
#
loop_
_entity.id
_entity.type
_entity.pdbx_description
1 polymer ?
#
loop_
_entity_poly.entity_id
_entity_poly.type
_entity_poly.pdbx_seq_one_letter_code
_entity_poly.pdbx_strand_id
1 'polypeptide(L)'
;MITQENILNVHSIETFGTHDGPGVRCVVFLQGCKLKCLYCHNPDTIAMEGGKPYSTDELFDIIVKSKPYFGENGGVTISGGEPLLQAKALIPLFKRLKAAGIHTALDTNGRILNHFAMELMDRYTDLVMLDIKHMTEEGYEHITGQKNNQTTFTFSKYRENSGKPMWLRYVLIPGLTDKPEFLMSLGKYFKSYKTIEKLEIQPYHKLGIHKWEALGWDYQLKDARENTEEELKNAQTTLKPYFKMISIN
;
A
#
# COMPACT_ATOMS: atom_id res chain seq x y z
N MET A 1 -17.54 -0.14 26.41
CA MET A 1 -18.20 1.02 25.78
C MET A 1 -17.57 1.22 24.43
N ILE A 2 -18.35 1.14 23.33
CA ILE A 2 -17.90 1.45 21.98
C ILE A 2 -17.82 2.98 21.92
N THR A 3 -16.60 3.52 21.94
CA THR A 3 -16.36 4.95 21.69
C THR A 3 -16.16 5.14 20.19
N GLN A 4 -16.55 6.27 19.62
CA GLN A 4 -16.28 6.60 18.21
C GLN A 4 -14.78 6.44 17.83
N GLU A 5 -13.90 6.46 18.81
CA GLU A 5 -12.45 6.31 18.63
C GLU A 5 -12.00 4.89 18.22
N ASN A 6 -12.88 3.89 18.37
CA ASN A 6 -12.58 2.47 18.09
C ASN A 6 -13.39 1.93 16.89
N ILE A 7 -13.92 2.82 16.05
CA ILE A 7 -14.65 2.45 14.84
C ILE A 7 -13.75 2.69 13.61
N LEU A 8 -13.65 1.67 12.79
CA LEU A 8 -12.98 1.72 11.49
C LEU A 8 -14.02 1.65 10.38
N ASN A 9 -13.87 2.51 9.39
CA ASN A 9 -14.71 2.49 8.20
C ASN A 9 -14.09 1.56 7.15
N VAL A 10 -14.68 0.38 6.97
CA VAL A 10 -14.13 -0.72 6.17
C VAL A 10 -14.91 -0.81 4.86
N HIS A 11 -14.19 -0.83 3.74
CA HIS A 11 -14.75 -1.09 2.42
C HIS A 11 -15.05 -2.59 2.26
N SER A 12 -14.04 -3.44 2.44
CA SER A 12 -14.15 -4.89 2.26
C SER A 12 -13.06 -5.64 3.06
N ILE A 13 -13.26 -6.94 3.20
CA ILE A 13 -12.31 -7.84 3.86
C ILE A 13 -12.08 -9.05 2.96
N GLU A 14 -10.81 -9.35 2.68
CA GLU A 14 -10.36 -10.53 1.96
C GLU A 14 -9.62 -11.44 2.95
N THR A 15 -10.11 -12.66 3.16
CA THR A 15 -9.57 -13.55 4.20
C THR A 15 -8.43 -14.44 3.74
N PHE A 16 -8.10 -14.45 2.43
CA PHE A 16 -7.08 -15.32 1.85
C PHE A 16 -6.25 -14.60 0.77
N GLY A 17 -5.76 -13.40 1.05
CA GLY A 17 -4.88 -12.63 0.15
C GLY A 17 -3.48 -13.24 0.07
N THR A 18 -2.91 -13.32 -1.13
CA THR A 18 -1.58 -13.86 -1.38
C THR A 18 -0.61 -12.84 -2.01
N HIS A 19 -1.12 -11.66 -2.36
CA HIS A 19 -0.35 -10.58 -3.00
C HIS A 19 -0.19 -9.31 -2.14
N ASP A 20 -0.67 -9.37 -0.89
CA ASP A 20 -0.74 -8.21 -0.01
C ASP A 20 0.27 -8.30 1.15
N GLY A 21 1.45 -8.82 0.88
CA GLY A 21 2.53 -8.98 1.83
C GLY A 21 3.01 -10.44 1.93
N PRO A 22 3.83 -10.80 2.95
CA PRO A 22 4.38 -12.14 3.08
C PRO A 22 3.32 -13.16 3.52
N GLY A 23 3.34 -14.34 2.93
CA GLY A 23 2.46 -15.46 3.27
C GLY A 23 0.98 -15.21 2.93
N VAL A 24 0.09 -15.99 3.55
CA VAL A 24 -1.36 -15.81 3.43
C VAL A 24 -1.83 -14.73 4.41
N ARG A 25 -2.68 -13.83 3.94
CA ARG A 25 -3.07 -12.67 4.74
C ARG A 25 -4.59 -12.49 4.78
N CYS A 26 -5.06 -12.05 5.95
CA CYS A 26 -6.35 -11.38 6.02
C CYS A 26 -6.13 -9.92 5.64
N VAL A 27 -6.73 -9.45 4.56
CA VAL A 27 -6.59 -8.07 4.07
C VAL A 27 -7.85 -7.30 4.41
N VAL A 28 -7.69 -6.20 5.14
CA VAL A 28 -8.80 -5.27 5.45
C VAL A 28 -8.60 -4.02 4.63
N PHE A 29 -9.51 -3.78 3.68
CA PHE A 29 -9.51 -2.58 2.85
C PHE A 29 -10.33 -1.49 3.52
N LEU A 30 -9.68 -0.40 3.92
CA LEU A 30 -10.35 0.74 4.54
C LEU A 30 -10.90 1.72 3.50
N GLN A 31 -11.96 2.41 3.88
CA GLN A 31 -12.59 3.45 3.08
C GLN A 31 -11.87 4.79 3.26
N GLY A 32 -11.76 5.56 2.17
CA GLY A 32 -11.20 6.90 2.12
C GLY A 32 -9.78 6.96 1.58
N CYS A 33 -9.55 7.78 0.56
CA CYS A 33 -8.22 8.09 0.02
C CYS A 33 -8.19 9.54 -0.49
N LYS A 34 -7.08 10.26 -0.25
CA LYS A 34 -6.88 11.60 -0.80
C LYS A 34 -6.26 11.62 -2.20
N LEU A 35 -5.79 10.46 -2.68
CA LEU A 35 -5.30 10.30 -4.04
C LEU A 35 -6.41 9.80 -4.96
N LYS A 36 -6.33 10.18 -6.23
CA LYS A 36 -7.16 9.66 -7.31
C LYS A 36 -6.25 9.12 -8.41
N CYS A 37 -5.52 8.05 -8.07
CA CYS A 37 -4.53 7.46 -9.00
C CYS A 37 -5.21 6.96 -10.27
N LEU A 38 -4.63 7.28 -11.44
CA LEU A 38 -5.17 6.93 -12.76
C LEU A 38 -5.40 5.42 -12.94
N TYR A 39 -4.60 4.60 -12.28
CA TYR A 39 -4.62 3.14 -12.34
C TYR A 39 -5.25 2.49 -11.09
N CYS A 40 -6.00 3.22 -10.28
CA CYS A 40 -6.52 2.66 -9.04
C CYS A 40 -7.42 1.45 -9.30
N HIS A 41 -7.10 0.30 -8.68
CA HIS A 41 -7.91 -0.91 -8.78
C HIS A 41 -9.12 -0.90 -7.84
N ASN A 42 -9.09 -0.01 -6.84
CA ASN A 42 -10.17 0.15 -5.86
C ASN A 42 -10.68 1.60 -5.83
N PRO A 43 -11.16 2.18 -6.97
CA PRO A 43 -11.64 3.55 -7.00
C PRO A 43 -12.86 3.75 -6.08
N ASP A 44 -13.58 2.69 -5.79
CA ASP A 44 -14.68 2.59 -4.83
C ASP A 44 -14.25 2.87 -3.37
N THR A 45 -12.96 2.77 -3.06
CA THR A 45 -12.41 3.15 -1.74
C THR A 45 -12.00 4.64 -1.64
N ILE A 46 -12.05 5.40 -2.73
CA ILE A 46 -11.53 6.79 -2.75
C ILE A 46 -12.43 7.73 -1.94
N ALA A 47 -13.76 7.60 -2.08
CA ALA A 47 -14.69 8.46 -1.37
C ALA A 47 -14.45 8.40 0.15
N MET A 48 -14.49 9.56 0.80
CA MET A 48 -14.31 9.65 2.26
C MET A 48 -15.53 9.09 3.01
N GLU A 49 -16.66 9.07 2.35
CA GLU A 49 -17.93 8.49 2.79
C GLU A 49 -18.10 7.11 2.17
N GLY A 50 -18.98 6.31 2.77
CA GLY A 50 -19.20 4.92 2.33
C GLY A 50 -18.48 3.92 3.25
N GLY A 51 -18.36 2.66 2.79
CA GLY A 51 -17.87 1.56 3.63
C GLY A 51 -18.87 1.17 4.73
N LYS A 52 -18.44 0.27 5.59
CA LYS A 52 -19.22 -0.21 6.73
C LYS A 52 -18.44 0.05 8.02
N PRO A 53 -19.07 0.57 9.08
CA PRO A 53 -18.42 0.73 10.37
C PRO A 53 -18.20 -0.64 11.03
N TYR A 54 -16.98 -0.89 11.45
CA TYR A 54 -16.59 -2.03 12.28
C TYR A 54 -15.89 -1.54 13.53
N SER A 55 -16.26 -2.10 14.68
CA SER A 55 -15.46 -1.92 15.87
C SER A 55 -14.13 -2.67 15.76
N THR A 56 -13.13 -2.22 16.49
CA THR A 56 -11.85 -2.94 16.58
C THR A 56 -12.00 -4.35 17.14
N ASP A 57 -13.04 -4.61 17.95
CA ASP A 57 -13.35 -5.94 18.48
C ASP A 57 -13.86 -6.87 17.38
N GLU A 58 -14.83 -6.42 16.56
CA GLU A 58 -15.36 -7.19 15.44
C GLU A 58 -14.26 -7.53 14.43
N LEU A 59 -13.41 -6.55 14.07
CA LEU A 59 -12.29 -6.80 13.14
C LEU A 59 -11.28 -7.76 13.74
N PHE A 60 -10.95 -7.63 15.01
CA PHE A 60 -10.06 -8.56 15.67
C PHE A 60 -10.59 -9.99 15.60
N ASP A 61 -11.88 -10.20 15.88
CA ASP A 61 -12.51 -11.52 15.86
C ASP A 61 -12.52 -12.13 14.44
N ILE A 62 -12.74 -11.32 13.40
CA ILE A 62 -12.65 -11.76 12.01
C ILE A 62 -11.23 -12.18 11.68
N ILE A 63 -10.24 -11.36 12.01
CA ILE A 63 -8.82 -11.61 11.68
C ILE A 63 -8.31 -12.85 12.41
N VAL A 64 -8.64 -13.03 13.68
CA VAL A 64 -8.21 -14.19 14.47
C VAL A 64 -8.75 -15.50 13.93
N LYS A 65 -9.97 -15.52 13.36
CA LYS A 65 -10.52 -16.70 12.67
C LYS A 65 -9.66 -17.14 11.49
N SER A 66 -8.97 -16.21 10.83
CA SER A 66 -8.06 -16.51 9.71
C SER A 66 -6.66 -16.96 10.18
N LYS A 67 -6.32 -16.82 11.48
CA LYS A 67 -4.98 -17.14 12.00
C LYS A 67 -4.48 -18.55 11.66
N PRO A 68 -5.31 -19.64 11.64
CA PRO A 68 -4.85 -20.97 11.24
C PRO A 68 -4.28 -21.06 9.83
N TYR A 69 -4.64 -20.12 8.94
CA TYR A 69 -4.18 -20.08 7.54
C TYR A 69 -2.93 -19.24 7.32
N PHE A 70 -2.48 -18.48 8.30
CA PHE A 70 -1.34 -17.56 8.14
C PHE A 70 0.00 -18.27 8.02
N GLY A 71 0.12 -19.52 8.53
CA GLY A 71 1.40 -20.20 8.59
C GLY A 71 2.45 -19.39 9.36
N GLU A 72 3.72 -19.53 8.98
CA GLU A 72 4.84 -18.86 9.66
C GLU A 72 5.00 -17.38 9.24
N ASN A 73 4.68 -17.06 7.99
CA ASN A 73 4.96 -15.74 7.41
C ASN A 73 3.72 -14.87 7.17
N GLY A 74 2.53 -15.43 7.31
CA GLY A 74 1.29 -14.71 7.06
C GLY A 74 0.84 -13.84 8.23
N GLY A 75 -0.32 -13.21 8.05
CA GLY A 75 -0.87 -12.31 9.07
C GLY A 75 -1.97 -11.42 8.55
N VAL A 76 -2.03 -10.19 9.03
CA VAL A 76 -3.00 -9.19 8.58
C VAL A 76 -2.31 -8.09 7.78
N THR A 77 -2.98 -7.62 6.73
CA THR A 77 -2.63 -6.38 6.03
C THR A 77 -3.80 -5.41 6.11
N ILE A 78 -3.51 -4.19 6.50
CA ILE A 78 -4.47 -3.09 6.39
C ILE A 78 -4.07 -2.26 5.16
N SER A 79 -5.00 -2.18 4.21
CA SER A 79 -4.87 -1.54 2.90
C SER A 79 -6.15 -0.77 2.57
N GLY A 80 -6.52 -0.65 1.29
CA GLY A 80 -7.79 -0.10 0.81
C GLY A 80 -7.64 1.21 0.08
N GLY A 81 -8.22 2.30 0.63
CA GLY A 81 -7.90 3.66 0.24
C GLY A 81 -6.53 4.08 0.78
N GLU A 82 -6.52 4.87 1.85
CA GLU A 82 -5.31 5.19 2.62
C GLU A 82 -5.54 4.89 4.10
N PRO A 83 -5.00 3.79 4.62
CA PRO A 83 -5.29 3.36 5.98
C PRO A 83 -4.84 4.35 7.05
N LEU A 84 -3.81 5.14 6.80
CA LEU A 84 -3.32 6.13 7.76
C LEU A 84 -4.28 7.32 7.98
N LEU A 85 -5.32 7.48 7.16
CA LEU A 85 -6.44 8.38 7.48
C LEU A 85 -7.15 7.95 8.76
N GLN A 86 -7.15 6.65 9.06
CA GLN A 86 -7.78 6.06 10.23
C GLN A 86 -6.77 5.56 11.28
N ALA A 87 -5.53 6.09 11.25
CA ALA A 87 -4.42 5.61 12.09
C ALA A 87 -4.76 5.57 13.59
N LYS A 88 -5.48 6.57 14.11
CA LYS A 88 -5.90 6.62 15.53
C LYS A 88 -6.72 5.40 15.90
N ALA A 89 -7.71 5.03 15.09
CA ALA A 89 -8.58 3.89 15.32
C ALA A 89 -7.88 2.54 15.06
N LEU A 90 -6.81 2.52 14.24
CA LEU A 90 -6.01 1.32 13.99
C LEU A 90 -5.11 0.94 15.19
N ILE A 91 -4.67 1.88 16.01
CA ILE A 91 -3.75 1.62 17.12
C ILE A 91 -4.28 0.52 18.07
N PRO A 92 -5.51 0.60 18.62
CA PRO A 92 -6.01 -0.44 19.52
C PRO A 92 -6.15 -1.81 18.83
N LEU A 93 -6.53 -1.86 17.55
CA LEU A 93 -6.59 -3.10 16.78
C LEU A 93 -5.20 -3.73 16.65
N PHE A 94 -4.21 -2.98 16.16
CA PHE A 94 -2.84 -3.47 15.96
C PHE A 94 -2.20 -3.91 17.28
N LYS A 95 -2.42 -3.17 18.36
CA LYS A 95 -1.94 -3.55 19.69
C LYS A 95 -2.45 -4.94 20.09
N ARG A 96 -3.73 -5.23 19.86
CA ARG A 96 -4.33 -6.55 20.16
C ARG A 96 -3.80 -7.64 19.23
N LEU A 97 -3.66 -7.35 17.94
CA LEU A 97 -3.09 -8.29 16.95
C LEU A 97 -1.67 -8.68 17.32
N LYS A 98 -0.84 -7.70 17.71
CA LYS A 98 0.52 -7.96 18.19
C LYS A 98 0.53 -8.82 19.45
N ALA A 99 -0.34 -8.53 20.42
CA ALA A 99 -0.48 -9.34 21.65
C ALA A 99 -0.92 -10.79 21.35
N ALA A 100 -1.69 -10.99 20.25
CA ALA A 100 -2.09 -12.33 19.78
C ALA A 100 -1.02 -13.03 18.91
N GLY A 101 0.17 -12.43 18.74
CA GLY A 101 1.25 -12.98 17.92
C GLY A 101 0.93 -12.99 16.41
N ILE A 102 0.11 -12.04 15.94
CA ILE A 102 -0.22 -11.91 14.53
C ILE A 102 0.67 -10.86 13.89
N HIS A 103 1.35 -11.22 12.80
CA HIS A 103 2.15 -10.29 12.01
C HIS A 103 1.27 -9.23 11.34
N THR A 104 1.64 -7.96 11.50
CA THR A 104 0.89 -6.81 11.01
C THR A 104 1.62 -6.11 9.87
N ALA A 105 0.94 -5.90 8.75
CA ALA A 105 1.43 -5.11 7.64
C ALA A 105 0.50 -3.92 7.36
N LEU A 106 1.10 -2.83 6.93
CA LEU A 106 0.43 -1.61 6.53
C LEU A 106 0.79 -1.31 5.07
N ASP A 107 -0.21 -1.24 4.19
CA ASP A 107 -0.08 -0.89 2.78
C ASP A 107 -0.54 0.56 2.60
N THR A 108 0.37 1.47 2.25
CA THR A 108 0.14 2.91 2.31
C THR A 108 0.83 3.67 1.18
N ASN A 109 0.24 4.77 0.76
CA ASN A 109 0.87 5.73 -0.15
C ASN A 109 1.84 6.72 0.55
N GLY A 110 1.97 6.64 1.86
CA GLY A 110 2.92 7.42 2.66
C GLY A 110 2.65 8.92 2.74
N ARG A 111 1.44 9.39 2.41
CA ARG A 111 1.11 10.84 2.49
C ARG A 111 0.75 11.33 3.88
N ILE A 112 0.59 10.45 4.83
CA ILE A 112 0.19 10.81 6.19
C ILE A 112 1.29 10.40 7.16
N LEU A 113 1.89 11.41 7.80
CA LEU A 113 2.93 11.24 8.81
C LEU A 113 2.63 12.15 10.01
N ASN A 114 1.55 11.85 10.72
CA ASN A 114 1.19 12.50 11.97
C ASN A 114 1.55 11.60 13.17
N HIS A 115 1.37 12.09 14.39
CA HIS A 115 1.74 11.35 15.60
C HIS A 115 1.05 9.99 15.73
N PHE A 116 -0.21 9.83 15.27
CA PHE A 116 -0.89 8.53 15.29
C PHE A 116 -0.29 7.55 14.27
N ALA A 117 0.05 8.03 13.06
CA ALA A 117 0.73 7.21 12.06
C ALA A 117 2.12 6.78 12.56
N MET A 118 2.87 7.69 13.18
CA MET A 118 4.16 7.40 13.80
C MET A 118 4.02 6.34 14.90
N GLU A 119 3.09 6.53 15.85
CA GLU A 119 2.86 5.57 16.93
C GLU A 119 2.47 4.19 16.39
N LEU A 120 1.55 4.13 15.41
CA LEU A 120 1.11 2.89 14.78
C LEU A 120 2.30 2.14 14.16
N MET A 121 3.13 2.86 13.38
CA MET A 121 4.28 2.27 12.69
C MET A 121 5.39 1.84 13.65
N ASP A 122 5.67 2.65 14.68
CA ASP A 122 6.80 2.40 15.57
C ASP A 122 6.53 1.28 16.56
N ARG A 123 5.28 1.15 17.02
CA ARG A 123 4.97 0.24 18.12
C ARG A 123 4.30 -1.05 17.66
N TYR A 124 3.53 -1.00 16.58
CA TYR A 124 2.59 -2.06 16.29
C TYR A 124 2.64 -2.59 14.85
N THR A 125 3.43 -1.99 13.95
CA THR A 125 3.54 -2.43 12.54
C THR A 125 4.85 -3.15 12.29
N ASP A 126 4.78 -4.42 11.89
CA ASP A 126 5.96 -5.22 11.54
C ASP A 126 6.51 -4.83 10.18
N LEU A 127 5.66 -4.72 9.17
CA LEU A 127 6.02 -4.40 7.80
C LEU A 127 5.23 -3.20 7.27
N VAL A 128 5.91 -2.26 6.65
CA VAL A 128 5.28 -1.24 5.82
C VAL A 128 5.51 -1.58 4.35
N MET A 129 4.45 -1.66 3.57
CA MET A 129 4.49 -1.68 2.12
C MET A 129 4.17 -0.27 1.64
N LEU A 130 5.17 0.38 1.05
CA LEU A 130 5.09 1.79 0.65
C LEU A 130 4.99 1.92 -0.86
N ASP A 131 3.91 2.50 -1.33
CA ASP A 131 3.71 2.82 -2.74
C ASP A 131 4.51 4.06 -3.17
N ILE A 132 5.44 3.89 -4.07
CA ILE A 132 6.10 5.00 -4.76
C ILE A 132 5.36 5.25 -6.07
N LYS A 133 4.57 6.31 -6.12
CA LYS A 133 3.69 6.59 -7.27
C LYS A 133 4.46 7.19 -8.46
N HIS A 134 5.41 8.08 -8.19
CA HIS A 134 6.35 8.62 -9.18
C HIS A 134 7.52 9.33 -8.51
N MET A 135 8.68 9.41 -9.17
CA MET A 135 9.89 10.03 -8.63
C MET A 135 9.92 11.56 -8.80
N THR A 136 9.26 12.10 -9.82
CA THR A 136 9.14 13.55 -10.04
C THR A 136 7.83 14.08 -9.50
N GLU A 137 7.79 15.37 -9.13
CA GLU A 137 6.57 16.00 -8.64
C GLU A 137 5.51 16.09 -9.75
N GLU A 138 5.93 16.43 -10.98
CA GLU A 138 5.04 16.50 -12.14
C GLU A 138 4.39 15.14 -12.46
N GLY A 139 5.20 14.08 -12.52
CA GLY A 139 4.67 12.73 -12.76
C GLY A 139 3.78 12.23 -11.61
N TYR A 140 4.13 12.58 -10.38
CA TYR A 140 3.31 12.29 -9.21
C TYR A 140 1.94 12.99 -9.29
N GLU A 141 1.93 14.29 -9.63
CA GLU A 141 0.69 15.05 -9.82
C GLU A 141 -0.16 14.47 -10.93
N HIS A 142 0.47 14.17 -12.07
CA HIS A 142 -0.23 13.56 -13.20
C HIS A 142 -0.90 12.23 -12.84
N ILE A 143 -0.19 11.35 -12.12
CA ILE A 143 -0.68 10.02 -11.78
C ILE A 143 -1.71 10.05 -10.65
N THR A 144 -1.52 10.90 -9.64
CA THR A 144 -2.30 10.84 -8.39
C THR A 144 -3.36 11.93 -8.26
N GLY A 145 -3.32 12.94 -9.14
CA GLY A 145 -4.16 14.14 -9.03
C GLY A 145 -3.77 15.06 -7.85
N GLN A 146 -2.62 14.83 -7.21
CA GLN A 146 -2.17 15.58 -6.04
C GLN A 146 -0.71 16.01 -6.18
N LYS A 147 -0.41 17.24 -5.77
CA LYS A 147 0.97 17.76 -5.67
C LYS A 147 1.69 17.22 -4.44
N ASN A 148 3.00 17.45 -4.40
CA ASN A 148 3.85 17.22 -3.25
C ASN A 148 4.10 15.72 -2.96
N ASN A 149 4.96 15.10 -3.75
CA ASN A 149 5.48 13.75 -3.50
C ASN A 149 6.47 13.71 -2.32
N GLN A 150 6.97 14.85 -1.84
CA GLN A 150 7.96 14.94 -0.76
C GLN A 150 7.46 14.31 0.55
N THR A 151 6.14 14.32 0.79
CA THR A 151 5.57 13.67 1.97
C THR A 151 5.85 12.16 1.98
N THR A 152 5.71 11.49 0.83
CA THR A 152 6.03 10.06 0.70
C THR A 152 7.51 9.78 0.94
N PHE A 153 8.41 10.65 0.45
CA PHE A 153 9.85 10.54 0.71
C PHE A 153 10.20 10.83 2.18
N THR A 154 9.56 11.80 2.81
CA THR A 154 9.71 12.06 4.24
C THR A 154 9.24 10.86 5.07
N PHE A 155 8.13 10.25 4.70
CA PHE A 155 7.61 9.03 5.30
C PHE A 155 8.61 7.87 5.16
N SER A 156 9.14 7.63 3.96
CA SER A 156 10.12 6.58 3.73
C SER A 156 11.38 6.77 4.58
N LYS A 157 11.85 8.02 4.69
CA LYS A 157 13.02 8.36 5.52
C LYS A 157 12.75 8.14 7.01
N TYR A 158 11.55 8.47 7.47
CA TYR A 158 11.12 8.19 8.84
C TYR A 158 11.16 6.69 9.12
N ARG A 159 10.58 5.87 8.23
CA ARG A 159 10.57 4.40 8.38
C ARG A 159 11.99 3.82 8.33
N GLU A 160 12.86 4.29 7.43
CA GLU A 160 14.29 3.92 7.39
C GLU A 160 14.98 4.20 8.72
N ASN A 161 14.79 5.40 9.28
CA ASN A 161 15.40 5.78 10.55
C ASN A 161 14.92 4.94 11.74
N SER A 162 13.74 4.36 11.68
CA SER A 162 13.20 3.45 12.70
C SER A 162 13.89 2.08 12.71
N GLY A 163 14.65 1.74 11.67
CA GLY A 163 15.31 0.44 11.51
C GLY A 163 14.37 -0.72 11.23
N LYS A 164 13.08 -0.46 10.92
CA LYS A 164 12.05 -1.50 10.75
C LYS A 164 11.80 -1.82 9.27
N PRO A 165 11.41 -3.08 8.95
CA PRO A 165 11.24 -3.54 7.58
C PRO A 165 10.27 -2.68 6.76
N MET A 166 10.65 -2.51 5.48
CA MET A 166 9.83 -1.86 4.47
C MET A 166 9.96 -2.60 3.15
N TRP A 167 8.85 -2.79 2.47
CA TRP A 167 8.82 -3.13 1.05
C TRP A 167 8.42 -1.89 0.26
N LEU A 168 8.99 -1.72 -0.91
CA LEU A 168 8.53 -0.71 -1.86
C LEU A 168 7.62 -1.36 -2.90
N ARG A 169 6.59 -0.64 -3.32
CA ARG A 169 5.72 -1.00 -4.42
C ARG A 169 5.81 0.07 -5.51
N TYR A 170 5.92 -0.38 -6.75
CA TYR A 170 6.00 0.52 -7.89
C TYR A 170 5.19 -0.05 -9.06
N VAL A 171 4.13 0.65 -9.44
CA VAL A 171 3.31 0.26 -10.59
C VAL A 171 4.03 0.68 -11.87
N LEU A 172 4.32 -0.30 -12.73
CA LEU A 172 4.99 -0.08 -14.01
C LEU A 172 3.95 0.10 -15.13
N ILE A 173 3.81 1.33 -15.63
CA ILE A 173 2.83 1.69 -16.66
C ILE A 173 3.61 2.12 -17.90
N PRO A 174 3.42 1.43 -19.06
CA PRO A 174 4.10 1.78 -20.30
C PRO A 174 3.90 3.24 -20.69
N GLY A 175 5.01 3.95 -20.92
CA GLY A 175 5.04 5.35 -21.29
C GLY A 175 4.86 6.35 -20.15
N LEU A 176 4.45 5.92 -18.95
CA LEU A 176 4.22 6.82 -17.82
C LEU A 176 5.24 6.65 -16.69
N THR A 177 5.48 5.41 -16.23
CA THR A 177 6.36 5.17 -15.09
C THR A 177 7.55 4.27 -15.43
N ASP A 178 7.59 3.69 -16.62
CA ASP A 178 8.57 2.70 -17.08
C ASP A 178 9.84 3.30 -17.69
N LYS A 179 9.92 4.62 -17.86
CA LYS A 179 11.09 5.26 -18.47
C LYS A 179 12.35 4.97 -17.66
N PRO A 180 13.48 4.64 -18.32
CA PRO A 180 14.74 4.30 -17.64
C PRO A 180 15.20 5.35 -16.64
N GLU A 181 15.01 6.64 -16.94
CA GLU A 181 15.38 7.73 -16.03
C GLU A 181 14.59 7.71 -14.73
N PHE A 182 13.31 7.31 -14.74
CA PHE A 182 12.48 7.19 -13.54
C PHE A 182 12.90 6.00 -12.69
N LEU A 183 13.15 4.85 -13.33
CA LEU A 183 13.63 3.65 -12.66
C LEU A 183 15.02 3.87 -12.04
N MET A 184 15.93 4.52 -12.76
CA MET A 184 17.24 4.88 -12.22
C MET A 184 17.13 5.87 -11.07
N SER A 185 16.22 6.84 -11.14
CA SER A 185 15.96 7.80 -10.07
C SER A 185 15.45 7.09 -8.81
N LEU A 186 14.48 6.16 -8.97
CA LEU A 186 13.98 5.30 -7.89
C LEU A 186 15.13 4.53 -7.24
N GLY A 187 15.92 3.83 -8.05
CA GLY A 187 17.03 3.04 -7.57
C GLY A 187 18.08 3.88 -6.83
N LYS A 188 18.50 5.01 -7.41
CA LYS A 188 19.51 5.91 -6.81
C LYS A 188 19.04 6.49 -5.47
N TYR A 189 17.75 6.89 -5.38
CA TYR A 189 17.20 7.47 -4.16
C TYR A 189 17.21 6.46 -3.00
N PHE A 190 16.78 5.23 -3.25
CA PHE A 190 16.62 4.22 -2.22
C PHE A 190 17.86 3.35 -1.98
N LYS A 191 18.92 3.47 -2.79
CA LYS A 191 20.13 2.64 -2.71
C LYS A 191 20.76 2.58 -1.31
N SER A 192 20.71 3.67 -0.55
CA SER A 192 21.32 3.76 0.78
C SER A 192 20.45 3.21 1.91
N TYR A 193 19.19 2.87 1.64
CA TYR A 193 18.26 2.37 2.63
C TYR A 193 18.58 0.92 2.98
N LYS A 194 18.61 0.62 4.28
CA LYS A 194 18.96 -0.70 4.81
C LYS A 194 17.72 -1.51 5.20
N THR A 195 16.61 -0.84 5.45
CA THR A 195 15.36 -1.44 5.88
C THR A 195 14.50 -1.96 4.73
N ILE A 196 14.84 -1.60 3.49
CA ILE A 196 14.14 -2.11 2.31
C ILE A 196 14.55 -3.57 2.07
N GLU A 197 13.62 -4.48 2.34
CA GLU A 197 13.82 -5.90 2.11
C GLU A 197 13.52 -6.29 0.66
N LYS A 198 12.53 -5.60 0.03
CA LYS A 198 12.00 -5.97 -1.28
C LYS A 198 11.47 -4.75 -2.03
N LEU A 199 11.69 -4.75 -3.35
CA LEU A 199 10.93 -3.92 -4.29
C LEU A 199 9.97 -4.83 -5.07
N GLU A 200 8.69 -4.51 -5.05
CA GLU A 200 7.66 -5.15 -5.87
C GLU A 200 7.34 -4.26 -7.07
N ILE A 201 7.70 -4.74 -8.26
CA ILE A 201 7.23 -4.16 -9.52
C ILE A 201 5.85 -4.77 -9.77
N GLN A 202 4.86 -3.91 -9.88
CA GLN A 202 3.48 -4.29 -10.18
C GLN A 202 3.20 -3.95 -11.65
N PRO A 203 3.11 -4.95 -12.55
CA PRO A 203 2.74 -4.69 -13.94
C PRO A 203 1.37 -4.03 -14.01
N TYR A 204 1.25 -3.04 -14.89
CA TYR A 204 -0.04 -2.44 -15.14
C TYR A 204 -1.00 -3.43 -15.79
N HIS A 205 -2.22 -3.51 -15.28
CA HIS A 205 -3.31 -4.28 -15.86
C HIS A 205 -4.67 -3.59 -15.66
N LYS A 206 -5.66 -4.01 -16.45
CA LYS A 206 -6.97 -3.34 -16.54
C LYS A 206 -8.06 -3.93 -15.66
N LEU A 207 -7.76 -4.77 -14.70
CA LEU A 207 -8.74 -5.50 -13.90
C LEU A 207 -9.71 -4.61 -13.10
N GLY A 208 -9.30 -3.40 -12.74
CA GLY A 208 -10.14 -2.47 -11.97
C GLY A 208 -11.12 -1.62 -12.78
N ILE A 209 -11.11 -1.66 -14.13
CA ILE A 209 -11.89 -0.74 -14.98
C ILE A 209 -13.38 -0.79 -14.70
N HIS A 210 -13.94 -1.99 -14.53
CA HIS A 210 -15.37 -2.18 -14.25
C HIS A 210 -15.86 -1.40 -13.01
N LYS A 211 -14.98 -1.14 -12.05
CA LYS A 211 -15.31 -0.35 -10.86
C LYS A 211 -15.39 1.14 -11.18
N TRP A 212 -14.54 1.65 -12.07
CA TRP A 212 -14.60 3.03 -12.56
C TRP A 212 -15.92 3.27 -13.31
N GLU A 213 -16.28 2.33 -14.20
CA GLU A 213 -17.53 2.37 -14.95
C GLU A 213 -18.75 2.35 -14.00
N ALA A 214 -18.75 1.46 -12.99
CA ALA A 214 -19.80 1.38 -11.98
C ALA A 214 -19.97 2.67 -11.18
N LEU A 215 -18.90 3.44 -10.99
CA LEU A 215 -18.94 4.76 -10.35
C LEU A 215 -19.32 5.89 -11.31
N GLY A 216 -19.50 5.61 -12.60
CA GLY A 216 -19.72 6.63 -13.64
C GLY A 216 -18.48 7.51 -13.88
N TRP A 217 -17.27 7.03 -13.54
CA TRP A 217 -16.03 7.77 -13.70
C TRP A 217 -15.31 7.35 -14.98
N ASP A 218 -14.74 8.34 -15.69
CA ASP A 218 -13.92 8.05 -16.87
C ASP A 218 -12.56 7.47 -16.46
N TYR A 219 -12.24 6.28 -17.02
CA TYR A 219 -10.95 5.64 -16.82
C TYR A 219 -9.95 6.20 -17.83
N GLN A 220 -9.06 7.06 -17.37
CA GLN A 220 -8.16 7.82 -18.26
C GLN A 220 -7.09 6.95 -18.95
N LEU A 221 -6.81 5.75 -18.43
CA LEU A 221 -5.83 4.82 -19.02
C LEU A 221 -6.49 3.74 -19.90
N LYS A 222 -7.68 3.98 -20.44
CA LYS A 222 -8.41 3.03 -21.30
C LYS A 222 -7.59 2.55 -22.50
N ASP A 223 -6.77 3.44 -23.09
CA ASP A 223 -5.92 3.15 -24.26
C ASP A 223 -4.51 2.67 -23.86
N ALA A 224 -4.14 2.70 -22.58
CA ALA A 224 -2.88 2.16 -22.12
C ALA A 224 -2.85 0.64 -22.32
N ARG A 225 -1.73 0.12 -22.80
CA ARG A 225 -1.50 -1.32 -22.92
C ARG A 225 -0.84 -1.89 -21.67
N GLU A 226 -0.95 -3.18 -21.47
CA GLU A 226 -0.19 -3.89 -20.45
C GLU A 226 1.30 -3.98 -20.82
N ASN A 227 2.14 -4.29 -19.84
CA ASN A 227 3.57 -4.45 -20.04
C ASN A 227 3.86 -5.73 -20.84
N THR A 228 4.89 -5.66 -21.68
CA THR A 228 5.49 -6.85 -22.28
C THR A 228 6.46 -7.50 -21.29
N GLU A 229 6.75 -8.80 -21.48
CA GLU A 229 7.78 -9.50 -20.68
C GLU A 229 9.16 -8.84 -20.78
N GLU A 230 9.50 -8.32 -21.96
CA GLU A 230 10.76 -7.60 -22.20
C GLU A 230 10.83 -6.31 -21.37
N GLU A 231 9.75 -5.53 -21.30
CA GLU A 231 9.70 -4.30 -20.49
C GLU A 231 9.84 -4.61 -19.00
N LEU A 232 9.18 -5.67 -18.51
CA LEU A 232 9.31 -6.11 -17.13
C LEU A 232 10.74 -6.56 -16.82
N LYS A 233 11.36 -7.33 -17.71
CA LYS A 233 12.76 -7.76 -17.59
C LYS A 233 13.73 -6.59 -17.62
N ASN A 234 13.49 -5.60 -18.48
CA ASN A 234 14.31 -4.40 -18.58
C ASN A 234 14.21 -3.55 -17.31
N ALA A 235 13.00 -3.38 -16.76
CA ALA A 235 12.79 -2.70 -15.49
C ALA A 235 13.52 -3.40 -14.34
N GLN A 236 13.39 -4.72 -14.24
CA GLN A 236 14.08 -5.53 -13.24
C GLN A 236 15.60 -5.41 -13.37
N THR A 237 16.13 -5.49 -14.60
CA THR A 237 17.57 -5.36 -14.87
C THR A 237 18.09 -3.98 -14.47
N THR A 238 17.37 -2.92 -14.80
CA THR A 238 17.72 -1.54 -14.45
C THR A 238 17.75 -1.32 -12.93
N LEU A 239 16.85 -1.97 -12.20
CA LEU A 239 16.72 -1.80 -10.74
C LEU A 239 17.61 -2.75 -9.92
N LYS A 240 18.06 -3.87 -10.51
CA LYS A 240 18.90 -4.89 -9.84
C LYS A 240 20.12 -4.36 -9.09
N PRO A 241 20.86 -3.32 -9.58
CA PRO A 241 22.01 -2.78 -8.86
C PRO A 241 21.69 -2.05 -7.55
N TYR A 242 20.43 -1.78 -7.28
CA TYR A 242 19.98 -0.91 -6.19
C TYR A 242 19.23 -1.66 -5.09
N PHE A 243 18.61 -2.80 -5.39
CA PHE A 243 17.77 -3.55 -4.46
C PHE A 243 18.24 -5.00 -4.30
N LYS A 244 18.19 -5.50 -3.06
CA LYS A 244 18.59 -6.88 -2.73
C LYS A 244 17.61 -7.91 -3.33
N MET A 245 16.33 -7.59 -3.32
CA MET A 245 15.25 -8.43 -3.84
C MET A 245 14.30 -7.61 -4.69
N ILE A 246 13.97 -8.12 -5.85
CA ILE A 246 12.95 -7.55 -6.74
C ILE A 246 12.03 -8.67 -7.17
N SER A 247 10.72 -8.50 -6.95
CA SER A 247 9.69 -9.35 -7.52
C SER A 247 8.85 -8.60 -8.55
N ILE A 248 8.28 -9.35 -9.47
CA ILE A 248 7.25 -8.89 -10.38
C ILE A 248 6.00 -9.66 -9.98
N ASN A 249 4.96 -8.97 -9.56
CA ASN A 249 3.73 -9.56 -9.03
C ASN A 249 2.52 -9.14 -9.83
#